data_206f6e5e25100777fe64b12c71d44f6e
#
_entry.id   206f6e5e25100777fe64b12c71d44f6e
#
_cell.length_a   1.000
_cell.length_b   1.000
_cell.length_c   1.000
_cell.angle_alpha   90.00
_cell.angle_beta   90.00
_cell.angle_gamma   90.00
#
_symmetry.space_group_name_H-M   'P 1'
#
loop_
_entity.id
_entity.type
_entity.pdbx_description
1 polymer ?
#
loop_
_entity_poly.entity_id
_entity_poly.type
_entity_poly.pdbx_seq_one_letter_code
_entity_poly.pdbx_strand_id
1 'polypeptide(L)'
;VQPVASLLGVTALGVSLVLSLDVVSAAVALVLELLLLPLLRVPPRTLLLRTSPVLVAVPLTALSIALYGRPSGREWFDLGFAHVTDGSLTLALATALRVLAVGLPAVALFIRTDPTDLADGLAQLLHLPARFVLGALAALRMVTLLGDDWRQLGMARRARGLADTGRLRRGASMAFALLVLALRRATTLAVAMESRGFGAPGRRTWARTARFAGPEWAMVGVLVGIGAVAIAVAVAAGTWRA
;
A
#
# COMPACT_ATOMS: atom_id res chain seq x y z
N VAL A 1 -12.60 12.10 -4.02
CA VAL A 1 -13.01 10.84 -3.35
C VAL A 1 -12.27 10.75 -2.03
N GLN A 2 -12.99 10.45 -0.96
CA GLN A 2 -12.40 10.31 0.38
C GLN A 2 -11.46 9.10 0.42
N PRO A 3 -10.20 9.27 0.85
CA PRO A 3 -9.22 8.19 0.86
C PRO A 3 -9.60 6.98 1.73
N VAL A 4 -10.41 7.23 2.77
CA VAL A 4 -10.92 6.16 3.64
C VAL A 4 -11.84 5.20 2.89
N ALA A 5 -12.65 5.72 1.94
CA ALA A 5 -13.49 4.88 1.09
C ALA A 5 -12.63 3.96 0.20
N SER A 6 -11.54 4.50 -0.39
CA SER A 6 -10.57 3.70 -1.15
C SER A 6 -9.94 2.62 -0.30
N LEU A 7 -9.56 2.95 0.93
CA LEU A 7 -8.98 2.00 1.88
C LEU A 7 -9.96 0.89 2.24
N LEU A 8 -11.20 1.23 2.60
CA LEU A 8 -12.23 0.25 2.94
C LEU A 8 -12.57 -0.65 1.76
N GLY A 9 -12.74 -0.07 0.56
CA GLY A 9 -13.05 -0.82 -0.65
C GLY A 9 -11.94 -1.80 -1.04
N VAL A 10 -10.69 -1.35 -1.06
CA VAL A 10 -9.53 -2.22 -1.38
C VAL A 10 -9.33 -3.29 -0.32
N THR A 11 -9.53 -2.95 0.96
CA THR A 11 -9.43 -3.95 2.04
C THR A 11 -10.52 -5.00 1.93
N ALA A 12 -11.76 -4.60 1.66
CA ALA A 12 -12.88 -5.54 1.47
C ALA A 12 -12.65 -6.46 0.26
N LEU A 13 -12.17 -5.90 -0.87
CA LEU A 13 -11.78 -6.68 -2.04
C LEU A 13 -10.64 -7.66 -1.70
N GLY A 14 -9.60 -7.19 -1.01
CA GLY A 14 -8.48 -8.02 -0.59
C GLY A 14 -8.92 -9.17 0.31
N VAL A 15 -9.78 -8.91 1.29
CA VAL A 15 -10.34 -9.94 2.18
C VAL A 15 -11.15 -10.95 1.37
N SER A 16 -12.01 -10.50 0.44
CA SER A 16 -12.80 -11.41 -0.41
C SER A 16 -11.94 -12.33 -1.27
N LEU A 17 -10.83 -11.82 -1.84
CA LEU A 17 -9.91 -12.60 -2.64
C LEU A 17 -9.01 -13.53 -1.80
N VAL A 18 -8.74 -13.20 -0.55
CA VAL A 18 -8.02 -14.10 0.38
C VAL A 18 -8.88 -15.29 0.80
N LEU A 19 -10.19 -15.09 0.92
CA LEU A 19 -11.14 -16.18 1.22
C LEU A 19 -11.35 -17.16 0.06
N SER A 20 -10.85 -16.88 -1.12
CA SER A 20 -10.99 -17.72 -2.31
C SER A 20 -9.61 -17.99 -2.91
N LEU A 21 -9.07 -19.20 -2.70
CA LEU A 21 -7.72 -19.60 -3.12
C LEU A 21 -7.69 -20.23 -4.54
N ASP A 22 -8.55 -19.79 -5.42
CA ASP A 22 -8.65 -20.30 -6.80
C ASP A 22 -8.18 -19.30 -7.85
N VAL A 23 -7.86 -19.81 -9.06
CA VAL A 23 -7.43 -19.01 -10.22
C VAL A 23 -8.61 -18.22 -10.78
N VAL A 24 -9.82 -18.78 -10.74
CA VAL A 24 -11.01 -18.22 -11.40
C VAL A 24 -11.44 -16.93 -10.72
N SER A 25 -11.54 -16.92 -9.39
CA SER A 25 -11.91 -15.70 -8.65
C SER A 25 -10.91 -14.57 -8.87
N ALA A 26 -9.61 -14.87 -8.82
CA ALA A 26 -8.57 -13.88 -9.05
C ALA A 26 -8.59 -13.32 -10.48
N ALA A 27 -8.82 -14.20 -11.48
CA ALA A 27 -8.91 -13.78 -12.88
C ALA A 27 -10.15 -12.91 -13.14
N VAL A 28 -11.31 -13.31 -12.61
CA VAL A 28 -12.57 -12.55 -12.76
C VAL A 28 -12.45 -11.17 -12.11
N ALA A 29 -11.92 -11.10 -10.88
CA ALA A 29 -11.70 -9.84 -10.21
C ALA A 29 -10.78 -8.92 -11.03
N LEU A 30 -9.64 -9.44 -11.50
CA LEU A 30 -8.68 -8.67 -12.29
C LEU A 30 -9.29 -8.17 -13.62
N VAL A 31 -10.08 -8.98 -14.30
CA VAL A 31 -10.77 -8.57 -15.55
C VAL A 31 -11.76 -7.44 -15.26
N LEU A 32 -12.60 -7.57 -14.23
CA LEU A 32 -13.56 -6.53 -13.85
C LEU A 32 -12.86 -5.22 -13.46
N GLU A 33 -11.75 -5.29 -12.74
CA GLU A 33 -10.93 -4.13 -12.38
C GLU A 33 -10.32 -3.45 -13.61
N LEU A 34 -9.76 -4.23 -14.54
CA LEU A 34 -9.21 -3.70 -15.78
C LEU A 34 -10.26 -2.99 -16.63
N LEU A 35 -11.49 -3.51 -16.67
CA LEU A 35 -12.62 -2.88 -17.35
C LEU A 35 -13.05 -1.56 -16.69
N LEU A 36 -12.95 -1.47 -15.36
CA LEU A 36 -13.33 -0.26 -14.61
C LEU A 36 -12.18 0.76 -14.49
N LEU A 37 -10.95 0.34 -14.72
CA LEU A 37 -9.75 1.17 -14.60
C LEU A 37 -9.81 2.48 -15.44
N PRO A 38 -10.34 2.50 -16.68
CA PRO A 38 -10.47 3.73 -17.46
C PRO A 38 -11.35 4.79 -16.80
N LEU A 39 -12.33 4.38 -15.98
CA LEU A 39 -13.21 5.31 -15.25
C LEU A 39 -12.44 6.18 -14.25
N LEU A 40 -11.32 5.69 -13.73
CA LEU A 40 -10.47 6.45 -12.80
C LEU A 40 -9.69 7.57 -13.49
N ARG A 41 -9.67 7.61 -14.83
CA ARG A 41 -8.96 8.64 -15.63
C ARG A 41 -7.52 8.87 -15.17
N VAL A 42 -6.84 7.84 -14.74
CA VAL A 42 -5.42 7.89 -14.37
C VAL A 42 -4.59 7.73 -15.64
N PRO A 43 -3.59 8.59 -15.91
CA PRO A 43 -2.76 8.43 -17.08
C PRO A 43 -1.98 7.11 -17.02
N PRO A 44 -1.98 6.31 -18.10
CA PRO A 44 -1.44 4.94 -18.09
C PRO A 44 0.04 4.91 -17.73
N ARG A 45 0.81 5.91 -18.16
CA ARG A 45 2.24 6.04 -17.81
C ARG A 45 2.45 6.15 -16.29
N THR A 46 1.63 6.97 -15.62
CA THR A 46 1.74 7.14 -14.15
C THR A 46 1.32 5.89 -13.42
N LEU A 47 0.28 5.22 -13.90
CA LEU A 47 -0.17 3.95 -13.35
C LEU A 47 0.93 2.90 -13.47
N LEU A 48 1.49 2.67 -14.67
CA LEU A 48 2.57 1.71 -14.89
C LEU A 48 3.81 1.99 -14.02
N LEU A 49 4.24 3.25 -13.94
CA LEU A 49 5.39 3.63 -13.12
C LEU A 49 5.15 3.38 -11.62
N ARG A 50 3.94 3.64 -11.14
CA ARG A 50 3.62 3.44 -9.71
C ARG A 50 3.25 1.99 -9.38
N THR A 51 2.76 1.23 -10.36
CA THR A 51 2.50 -0.21 -10.21
C THR A 51 3.76 -1.06 -10.43
N SER A 52 4.86 -0.45 -10.92
CA SER A 52 6.11 -1.19 -11.19
C SER A 52 6.61 -2.06 -10.03
N PRO A 53 6.53 -1.67 -8.74
CA PRO A 53 6.94 -2.57 -7.66
C PRO A 53 6.06 -3.82 -7.57
N VAL A 54 4.76 -3.68 -7.82
CA VAL A 54 3.82 -4.81 -7.85
C VAL A 54 4.13 -5.71 -9.04
N LEU A 55 4.36 -5.12 -10.24
CA LEU A 55 4.71 -5.87 -11.46
C LEU A 55 6.02 -6.64 -11.33
N VAL A 56 6.97 -6.15 -10.54
CA VAL A 56 8.22 -6.86 -10.23
C VAL A 56 7.99 -7.94 -9.15
N ALA A 57 7.16 -7.67 -8.15
CA ALA A 57 6.86 -8.61 -7.09
C ALA A 57 6.09 -9.85 -7.59
N VAL A 58 5.19 -9.68 -8.57
CA VAL A 58 4.37 -10.75 -9.12
C VAL A 58 5.18 -11.92 -9.70
N PRO A 59 6.10 -11.73 -10.65
CA PRO A 59 6.89 -12.85 -11.18
C PRO A 59 7.80 -13.46 -10.12
N LEU A 60 8.32 -12.67 -9.19
CA LEU A 60 9.17 -13.15 -8.10
C LEU A 60 8.39 -14.08 -7.16
N THR A 61 7.17 -13.67 -6.77
CA THR A 61 6.27 -14.47 -5.93
C THR A 61 5.81 -15.73 -6.67
N ALA A 62 5.41 -15.59 -7.95
CA ALA A 62 5.01 -16.71 -8.78
C ALA A 62 6.14 -17.74 -8.92
N LEU A 63 7.36 -17.30 -9.19
CA LEU A 63 8.54 -18.17 -9.28
C LEU A 63 8.81 -18.89 -7.94
N SER A 64 8.74 -18.16 -6.83
CA SER A 64 8.94 -18.75 -5.51
C SER A 64 7.91 -19.85 -5.22
N ILE A 65 6.63 -19.60 -5.53
CA ILE A 65 5.56 -20.59 -5.30
C ILE A 65 5.65 -21.76 -6.30
N ALA A 66 6.05 -21.51 -7.54
CA ALA A 66 6.26 -22.58 -8.53
C ALA A 66 7.36 -23.55 -8.10
N LEU A 67 8.43 -23.04 -7.47
CA LEU A 67 9.59 -23.84 -7.03
C LEU A 67 9.34 -24.51 -5.66
N TYR A 68 8.66 -23.83 -4.73
CA TYR A 68 8.55 -24.26 -3.32
C TYR A 68 7.10 -24.49 -2.86
N GLY A 69 6.13 -24.38 -3.78
CA GLY A 69 4.71 -24.63 -3.47
C GLY A 69 4.45 -26.09 -3.13
N ARG A 70 3.25 -26.35 -2.54
CA ARG A 70 2.86 -27.73 -2.19
C ARG A 70 2.81 -28.60 -3.44
N PRO A 71 3.60 -29.69 -3.47
CA PRO A 71 3.60 -30.59 -4.61
C PRO A 71 2.27 -31.32 -4.71
N SER A 72 1.61 -31.24 -5.87
CA SER A 72 0.40 -32.02 -6.16
C SER A 72 0.24 -32.21 -7.67
N GLY A 73 -0.24 -33.40 -8.08
CA GLY A 73 -0.38 -33.76 -9.49
C GLY A 73 0.92 -34.28 -10.11
N ARG A 74 1.09 -34.07 -11.42
CA ARG A 74 2.22 -34.54 -12.18
C ARG A 74 3.47 -33.71 -11.89
N GLU A 75 4.59 -34.38 -11.60
CA GLU A 75 5.88 -33.74 -11.44
C GLU A 75 6.53 -33.50 -12.81
N TRP A 76 6.89 -32.24 -13.09
CA TRP A 76 7.55 -31.85 -14.34
C TRP A 76 9.06 -31.77 -14.18
N PHE A 77 9.51 -31.33 -13.02
CA PHE A 77 10.93 -31.14 -12.74
C PHE A 77 11.19 -31.35 -11.25
N ASP A 78 12.17 -32.20 -10.95
CA ASP A 78 12.69 -32.41 -9.62
C ASP A 78 14.18 -32.00 -9.60
N LEU A 79 14.50 -30.97 -8.85
CA LEU A 79 15.88 -30.49 -8.63
C LEU A 79 16.38 -30.84 -7.22
N GLY A 80 15.67 -31.74 -6.50
CA GLY A 80 16.02 -32.14 -5.15
C GLY A 80 15.69 -31.12 -4.06
N PHE A 81 15.84 -29.82 -4.34
CA PHE A 81 15.45 -28.72 -3.44
C PHE A 81 14.23 -27.93 -3.94
N ALA A 82 13.77 -28.19 -5.16
CA ALA A 82 12.61 -27.53 -5.76
C ALA A 82 11.83 -28.53 -6.62
N HIS A 83 10.52 -28.65 -6.34
CA HIS A 83 9.62 -29.59 -7.03
C HIS A 83 8.56 -28.81 -7.82
N VAL A 84 8.69 -28.77 -9.13
CA VAL A 84 7.72 -28.12 -10.00
C VAL A 84 6.64 -29.15 -10.39
N THR A 85 5.41 -28.88 -9.90
CA THR A 85 4.25 -29.75 -10.14
C THR A 85 3.09 -28.96 -10.73
N ASP A 86 2.08 -29.62 -11.30
CA ASP A 86 0.87 -28.98 -11.79
C ASP A 86 0.19 -28.14 -10.69
N GLY A 87 0.18 -28.63 -9.46
CA GLY A 87 -0.41 -27.92 -8.34
C GLY A 87 0.40 -26.68 -7.94
N SER A 88 1.74 -26.76 -7.94
CA SER A 88 2.56 -25.59 -7.65
C SER A 88 2.44 -24.50 -8.71
N LEU A 89 2.31 -24.89 -10.00
CA LEU A 89 2.09 -23.95 -11.11
C LEU A 89 0.72 -23.28 -11.04
N THR A 90 -0.35 -24.05 -10.78
CA THR A 90 -1.70 -23.48 -10.62
C THR A 90 -1.77 -22.53 -9.42
N LEU A 91 -1.14 -22.88 -8.30
CA LEU A 91 -1.07 -22.03 -7.12
C LEU A 91 -0.25 -20.76 -7.40
N ALA A 92 0.86 -20.89 -8.13
CA ALA A 92 1.69 -19.74 -8.53
C ALA A 92 0.89 -18.78 -9.41
N LEU A 93 0.13 -19.29 -10.38
CA LEU A 93 -0.73 -18.50 -11.26
C LEU A 93 -1.86 -17.83 -10.47
N ALA A 94 -2.56 -18.57 -9.60
CA ALA A 94 -3.60 -18.01 -8.74
C ALA A 94 -3.08 -16.87 -7.86
N THR A 95 -1.90 -17.06 -7.26
CA THR A 95 -1.29 -16.03 -6.41
C THR A 95 -0.81 -14.84 -7.22
N ALA A 96 -0.23 -15.05 -8.40
CA ALA A 96 0.18 -13.96 -9.29
C ALA A 96 -1.00 -13.07 -9.68
N LEU A 97 -2.10 -13.68 -10.11
CA LEU A 97 -3.33 -12.95 -10.47
C LEU A 97 -3.92 -12.22 -9.26
N ARG A 98 -3.91 -12.84 -8.08
CA ARG A 98 -4.40 -12.23 -6.84
C ARG A 98 -3.57 -11.03 -6.41
N VAL A 99 -2.24 -11.12 -6.47
CA VAL A 99 -1.34 -10.00 -6.15
C VAL A 99 -1.59 -8.82 -7.10
N LEU A 100 -1.87 -9.10 -8.39
CA LEU A 100 -2.28 -8.08 -9.34
C LEU A 100 -3.66 -7.50 -9.01
N ALA A 101 -4.65 -8.35 -8.75
CA ALA A 101 -6.02 -7.95 -8.46
C ALA A 101 -6.15 -7.11 -7.16
N VAL A 102 -5.31 -7.34 -6.17
CA VAL A 102 -5.30 -6.49 -4.97
C VAL A 102 -4.41 -5.26 -5.15
N GLY A 103 -3.24 -5.44 -5.79
CA GLY A 103 -2.23 -4.40 -5.92
C GLY A 103 -2.62 -3.28 -6.89
N LEU A 104 -3.28 -3.63 -8.00
CA LEU A 104 -3.60 -2.68 -9.05
C LEU A 104 -4.64 -1.62 -8.59
N PRO A 105 -5.80 -1.99 -8.03
CA PRO A 105 -6.75 -1.01 -7.50
C PRO A 105 -6.18 -0.25 -6.29
N ALA A 106 -5.40 -0.90 -5.44
CA ALA A 106 -4.72 -0.22 -4.34
C ALA A 106 -3.86 0.94 -4.87
N VAL A 107 -2.95 0.67 -5.80
CA VAL A 107 -2.11 1.72 -6.40
C VAL A 107 -2.95 2.76 -7.12
N ALA A 108 -3.93 2.35 -7.95
CA ALA A 108 -4.72 3.26 -8.76
C ALA A 108 -5.54 4.25 -7.92
N LEU A 109 -6.14 3.79 -6.82
CA LEU A 109 -6.96 4.62 -5.94
C LEU A 109 -6.12 5.50 -5.01
N PHE A 110 -4.95 5.01 -4.56
CA PHE A 110 -4.07 5.80 -3.69
C PHE A 110 -3.14 6.76 -4.43
N ILE A 111 -3.11 6.74 -5.77
CA ILE A 111 -2.18 7.56 -6.58
C ILE A 111 -2.38 9.07 -6.37
N ARG A 112 -3.62 9.49 -6.06
CA ARG A 112 -4.02 10.89 -5.84
C ARG A 112 -4.42 11.19 -4.41
N THR A 113 -4.17 10.28 -3.50
CA THR A 113 -4.55 10.42 -2.09
C THR A 113 -3.62 11.38 -1.38
N ASP A 114 -4.19 12.41 -0.75
CA ASP A 114 -3.47 13.29 0.18
C ASP A 114 -3.43 12.60 1.56
N PRO A 115 -2.24 12.45 2.16
CA PRO A 115 -2.11 11.90 3.51
C PRO A 115 -2.91 12.67 4.57
N THR A 116 -3.11 13.98 4.38
CA THR A 116 -3.89 14.81 5.30
C THR A 116 -5.38 14.44 5.26
N ASP A 117 -5.94 14.28 4.05
CA ASP A 117 -7.34 13.87 3.89
C ASP A 117 -7.57 12.44 4.39
N LEU A 118 -6.57 11.55 4.23
CA LEU A 118 -6.61 10.21 4.81
C LEU A 118 -6.64 10.27 6.34
N ALA A 119 -5.77 11.07 6.96
CA ALA A 119 -5.71 11.24 8.40
C ALA A 119 -7.04 11.82 8.95
N ASP A 120 -7.56 12.86 8.31
CA ASP A 120 -8.85 13.45 8.70
C ASP A 120 -9.98 12.41 8.63
N GLY A 121 -10.01 11.61 7.57
CA GLY A 121 -10.99 10.54 7.41
C GLY A 121 -10.84 9.42 8.45
N LEU A 122 -9.61 8.97 8.72
CA LEU A 122 -9.35 7.94 9.74
C LEU A 122 -9.81 8.37 11.13
N ALA A 123 -9.55 9.64 11.50
CA ALA A 123 -9.92 10.15 12.81
C ALA A 123 -11.43 10.44 12.94
N GLN A 124 -12.08 10.94 11.86
CA GLN A 124 -13.47 11.40 11.93
C GLN A 124 -14.47 10.32 11.52
N LEU A 125 -14.17 9.50 10.52
CA LEU A 125 -15.10 8.49 10.00
C LEU A 125 -14.91 7.13 10.67
N LEU A 126 -13.66 6.71 10.90
CA LEU A 126 -13.35 5.45 11.61
C LEU A 126 -13.19 5.64 13.12
N HIS A 127 -13.34 6.89 13.61
CA HIS A 127 -13.25 7.23 15.05
C HIS A 127 -11.95 6.76 15.70
N LEU A 128 -10.86 6.69 14.92
CA LEU A 128 -9.55 6.36 15.47
C LEU A 128 -9.07 7.49 16.40
N PRO A 129 -8.37 7.16 17.49
CA PRO A 129 -7.90 8.19 18.42
C PRO A 129 -7.03 9.23 17.72
N ALA A 130 -7.51 10.47 17.65
CA ALA A 130 -6.90 11.56 16.89
C ALA A 130 -5.41 11.79 17.21
N ARG A 131 -4.99 11.52 18.45
CA ARG A 131 -3.60 11.64 18.87
C ARG A 131 -2.65 10.74 18.07
N PHE A 132 -3.06 9.50 17.77
CA PHE A 132 -2.23 8.58 16.98
C PHE A 132 -2.25 8.95 15.50
N VAL A 133 -3.42 9.27 14.97
CA VAL A 133 -3.56 9.63 13.54
C VAL A 133 -2.79 10.90 13.21
N LEU A 134 -2.89 11.94 14.03
CA LEU A 134 -2.17 13.18 13.83
C LEU A 134 -0.67 13.05 14.13
N GLY A 135 -0.30 12.20 15.09
CA GLY A 135 1.10 11.84 15.32
C GLY A 135 1.71 11.14 14.10
N ALA A 136 0.99 10.18 13.50
CA ALA A 136 1.43 9.52 12.28
C ALA A 136 1.53 10.50 11.09
N LEU A 137 0.56 11.42 10.93
CA LEU A 137 0.61 12.45 9.91
C LEU A 137 1.82 13.38 10.10
N ALA A 138 2.10 13.79 11.34
CA ALA A 138 3.28 14.60 11.67
C ALA A 138 4.57 13.84 11.36
N ALA A 139 4.64 12.55 11.66
CA ALA A 139 5.77 11.69 11.33
C ALA A 139 6.00 11.58 9.81
N LEU A 140 4.93 11.37 9.02
CA LEU A 140 5.02 11.34 7.55
C LEU A 140 5.58 12.66 6.99
N ARG A 141 5.11 13.80 7.52
CA ARG A 141 5.64 15.11 7.12
C ARG A 141 7.12 15.28 7.50
N MET A 142 7.53 14.74 8.65
CA MET A 142 8.93 14.74 9.05
C MET A 142 9.82 13.94 8.10
N VAL A 143 9.35 12.78 7.61
CA VAL A 143 10.10 11.95 6.64
C VAL A 143 10.42 12.74 5.38
N THR A 144 9.46 13.51 4.84
CA THR A 144 9.70 14.35 3.66
C THR A 144 10.74 15.44 3.93
N LEU A 145 10.65 16.10 5.08
CA LEU A 145 11.62 17.12 5.51
C LEU A 145 13.02 16.52 5.68
N LEU A 146 13.14 15.34 6.27
CA LEU A 146 14.42 14.65 6.42
C LEU A 146 15.05 14.28 5.07
N GLY A 147 14.24 13.99 4.05
CA GLY A 147 14.72 13.79 2.68
C GLY A 147 15.38 15.05 2.10
N ASP A 148 14.79 16.21 2.34
CA ASP A 148 15.36 17.49 1.91
C ASP A 148 16.62 17.84 2.72
N ASP A 149 16.63 17.61 4.02
CA ASP A 149 17.80 17.80 4.86
C ASP A 149 18.97 16.89 4.43
N TRP A 150 18.69 15.65 4.03
CA TRP A 150 19.71 14.76 3.48
C TRP A 150 20.39 15.37 2.26
N ARG A 151 19.60 15.92 1.34
CA ARG A 151 20.13 16.58 0.13
C ARG A 151 20.95 17.81 0.48
N GLN A 152 20.46 18.65 1.42
CA GLN A 152 21.16 19.84 1.88
C GLN A 152 22.49 19.52 2.58
N LEU A 153 22.51 18.52 3.47
CA LEU A 153 23.73 18.03 4.10
C LEU A 153 24.73 17.52 3.06
N GLY A 154 24.25 16.83 2.03
CA GLY A 154 25.08 16.37 0.93
C GLY A 154 25.72 17.53 0.14
N MET A 155 24.96 18.59 -0.12
CA MET A 155 25.45 19.80 -0.78
C MET A 155 26.45 20.57 0.09
N ALA A 156 26.14 20.77 1.37
CA ALA A 156 27.02 21.47 2.31
C ALA A 156 28.38 20.76 2.47
N ARG A 157 28.40 19.43 2.46
CA ARG A 157 29.65 18.66 2.52
C ARG A 157 30.46 18.77 1.26
N ARG A 158 29.82 18.77 0.09
CA ARG A 158 30.51 19.02 -1.20
C ARG A 158 31.16 20.38 -1.22
N ALA A 159 30.46 21.43 -0.78
CA ALA A 159 31.02 22.77 -0.70
C ALA A 159 32.24 22.89 0.23
N ARG A 160 32.34 22.00 1.24
CA ARG A 160 33.48 21.93 2.18
C ARG A 160 34.60 20.97 1.71
N GLY A 161 34.56 20.44 0.50
CA GLY A 161 35.56 19.49 0.00
C GLY A 161 35.56 18.10 0.65
N LEU A 162 34.51 17.76 1.43
CA LEU A 162 34.41 16.47 2.15
C LEU A 162 33.67 15.40 1.33
N ALA A 163 33.56 15.58 0.02
CA ALA A 163 32.80 14.67 -0.84
C ALA A 163 33.48 13.32 -1.06
N ASP A 164 34.81 13.26 -0.97
CA ASP A 164 35.64 12.12 -1.38
C ASP A 164 36.00 11.18 -0.21
N THR A 165 35.56 11.47 1.00
CA THR A 165 35.66 10.53 2.12
C THR A 165 34.75 9.33 1.89
N GLY A 166 35.26 8.09 2.02
CA GLY A 166 34.63 6.82 1.68
C GLY A 166 33.11 6.75 1.92
N ARG A 167 32.38 6.17 0.96
CA ARG A 167 30.91 6.18 0.89
C ARG A 167 30.20 5.77 2.20
N LEU A 168 30.69 4.72 2.86
CA LEU A 168 30.10 4.22 4.11
C LEU A 168 30.26 5.21 5.27
N ARG A 169 31.48 5.73 5.49
CA ARG A 169 31.77 6.71 6.55
C ARG A 169 30.97 8.01 6.34
N ARG A 170 30.86 8.46 5.09
CA ARG A 170 30.03 9.60 4.72
C ARG A 170 28.56 9.34 5.03
N GLY A 171 28.02 8.19 4.60
CA GLY A 171 26.63 7.81 4.85
C GLY A 171 26.31 7.77 6.34
N ALA A 172 27.14 7.08 7.12
CA ALA A 172 26.98 6.97 8.58
C ALA A 172 27.01 8.33 9.28
N SER A 173 27.97 9.20 8.92
CA SER A 173 28.06 10.53 9.48
C SER A 173 26.91 11.46 9.07
N MET A 174 26.34 11.30 7.87
CA MET A 174 25.14 12.03 7.45
C MET A 174 23.90 11.51 8.17
N ALA A 175 23.77 10.19 8.33
CA ALA A 175 22.66 9.58 9.07
C ALA A 175 22.66 10.01 10.53
N PHE A 176 23.82 10.06 11.19
CA PHE A 176 23.94 10.57 12.55
C PHE A 176 23.52 12.06 12.65
N ALA A 177 23.98 12.90 11.74
CA ALA A 177 23.59 14.31 11.72
C ALA A 177 22.07 14.48 11.52
N LEU A 178 21.47 13.67 10.63
CA LEU A 178 20.01 13.64 10.45
C LEU A 178 19.28 13.17 11.70
N LEU A 179 19.78 12.14 12.39
CA LEU A 179 19.18 11.66 13.63
C LEU A 179 19.11 12.77 14.68
N VAL A 180 20.20 13.50 14.88
CA VAL A 180 20.25 14.64 15.82
C VAL A 180 19.25 15.72 15.40
N LEU A 181 19.19 16.04 14.10
CA LEU A 181 18.26 17.04 13.57
C LEU A 181 16.79 16.59 13.72
N ALA A 182 16.51 15.32 13.45
CA ALA A 182 15.18 14.72 13.62
C ALA A 182 14.71 14.77 15.08
N LEU A 183 15.58 14.37 16.03
CA LEU A 183 15.26 14.44 17.46
C LEU A 183 14.98 15.88 17.90
N ARG A 184 15.82 16.83 17.50
CA ARG A 184 15.61 18.24 17.83
C ARG A 184 14.28 18.76 17.27
N ARG A 185 13.93 18.45 16.04
CA ARG A 185 12.65 18.85 15.44
C ARG A 185 11.47 18.17 16.11
N ALA A 186 11.59 16.88 16.42
CA ALA A 186 10.53 16.13 17.08
C ALA A 186 10.23 16.70 18.48
N THR A 187 11.25 17.01 19.27
CA THR A 187 11.06 17.63 20.59
C THR A 187 10.43 19.01 20.48
N THR A 188 10.89 19.86 19.55
CA THR A 188 10.30 21.17 19.32
C THR A 188 8.84 21.07 18.88
N LEU A 189 8.52 20.12 18.00
CA LEU A 189 7.15 19.87 17.54
C LEU A 189 6.28 19.37 18.70
N ALA A 190 6.77 18.44 19.51
CA ALA A 190 6.03 17.90 20.65
C ALA A 190 5.66 19.02 21.64
N VAL A 191 6.62 19.85 22.03
CA VAL A 191 6.38 21.02 22.91
C VAL A 191 5.38 21.99 22.29
N ALA A 192 5.49 22.28 20.98
CA ALA A 192 4.55 23.15 20.28
C ALA A 192 3.14 22.54 20.18
N MET A 193 3.01 21.22 20.08
CA MET A 193 1.71 20.54 20.08
C MET A 193 1.09 20.55 21.49
N GLU A 194 1.87 20.26 22.51
CA GLU A 194 1.44 20.31 23.92
C GLU A 194 0.97 21.71 24.33
N SER A 195 1.73 22.76 23.97
CA SER A 195 1.35 24.15 24.26
C SER A 195 0.04 24.58 23.57
N ARG A 196 -0.35 23.90 22.50
CA ARG A 196 -1.63 24.08 21.80
C ARG A 196 -2.75 23.15 22.30
N GLY A 197 -2.53 22.46 23.43
CA GLY A 197 -3.51 21.55 24.03
C GLY A 197 -3.64 20.20 23.33
N PHE A 198 -2.62 19.77 22.59
CA PHE A 198 -2.63 18.42 22.00
C PHE A 198 -2.62 17.37 23.09
N GLY A 199 -3.61 16.45 23.05
CA GLY A 199 -3.75 15.42 24.08
C GLY A 199 -4.55 15.84 25.32
N ALA A 200 -4.99 17.10 25.42
CA ALA A 200 -5.84 17.56 26.51
C ALA A 200 -7.21 16.83 26.50
N PRO A 201 -7.80 16.55 27.68
CA PRO A 201 -9.14 16.00 27.76
C PRO A 201 -10.16 17.02 27.23
N GLY A 202 -11.03 16.58 26.33
CA GLY A 202 -12.09 17.42 25.77
C GLY A 202 -12.51 16.98 24.36
N ARG A 203 -13.66 17.52 23.89
CA ARG A 203 -14.13 17.25 22.51
C ARG A 203 -13.28 18.08 21.53
N ARG A 204 -12.65 17.40 20.60
CA ARG A 204 -11.87 18.04 19.55
C ARG A 204 -12.80 18.64 18.49
N THR A 205 -12.50 19.87 18.08
CA THR A 205 -13.11 20.50 16.89
C THR A 205 -12.23 20.26 15.65
N TRP A 206 -12.87 20.15 14.50
CA TRP A 206 -12.18 19.89 13.24
C TRP A 206 -12.34 21.09 12.30
N ALA A 207 -11.23 21.58 11.78
CA ALA A 207 -11.24 22.65 10.78
C ALA A 207 -11.78 22.18 9.42
N ARG A 208 -11.57 20.90 9.11
CA ARG A 208 -12.10 20.23 7.92
C ARG A 208 -12.99 19.09 8.36
N THR A 209 -14.17 18.97 7.80
CA THR A 209 -15.09 17.86 8.07
C THR A 209 -14.93 16.81 6.98
N ALA A 210 -14.52 15.60 7.36
CA ALA A 210 -14.57 14.46 6.48
C ALA A 210 -16.01 13.93 6.40
N ARG A 211 -16.54 13.78 5.19
CA ARG A 211 -17.89 13.24 4.98
C ARG A 211 -17.86 12.16 3.90
N PHE A 212 -18.61 11.10 4.10
CA PHE A 212 -18.95 10.18 3.04
C PHE A 212 -20.10 10.75 2.22
N ALA A 213 -19.87 10.94 0.93
CA ALA A 213 -20.89 11.31 -0.04
C ALA A 213 -21.32 10.07 -0.86
N GLY A 214 -22.30 10.24 -1.76
CA GLY A 214 -22.78 9.16 -2.62
C GLY A 214 -21.70 8.48 -3.47
N PRO A 215 -20.78 9.22 -4.10
CA PRO A 215 -19.71 8.62 -4.92
C PRO A 215 -18.76 7.71 -4.14
N GLU A 216 -18.50 8.02 -2.86
CA GLU A 216 -17.64 7.19 -2.00
C GLU A 216 -18.30 5.85 -1.68
N TRP A 217 -19.60 5.86 -1.35
CA TRP A 217 -20.37 4.63 -1.14
C TRP A 217 -20.48 3.79 -2.40
N ALA A 218 -20.69 4.45 -3.56
CA ALA A 218 -20.73 3.76 -4.84
C ALA A 218 -19.38 3.06 -5.14
N MET A 219 -18.27 3.72 -4.87
CA MET A 219 -16.94 3.12 -5.08
C MET A 219 -16.69 1.92 -4.16
N VAL A 220 -17.02 2.02 -2.87
CA VAL A 220 -16.94 0.89 -1.94
C VAL A 220 -17.85 -0.25 -2.41
N GLY A 221 -19.09 0.08 -2.81
CA GLY A 221 -20.05 -0.89 -3.33
C GLY A 221 -19.56 -1.62 -4.59
N VAL A 222 -18.91 -0.91 -5.51
CA VAL A 222 -18.31 -1.50 -6.72
C VAL A 222 -17.19 -2.47 -6.34
N LEU A 223 -16.26 -2.10 -5.46
CA LEU A 223 -15.14 -2.97 -5.07
C LEU A 223 -15.63 -4.21 -4.30
N VAL A 224 -16.60 -4.05 -3.39
CA VAL A 224 -17.25 -5.18 -2.71
C VAL A 224 -18.00 -6.04 -3.73
N GLY A 225 -18.71 -5.43 -4.69
CA GLY A 225 -19.41 -6.11 -5.76
C GLY A 225 -18.48 -6.95 -6.64
N ILE A 226 -17.32 -6.44 -7.01
CA ILE A 226 -16.29 -7.21 -7.74
C ILE A 226 -15.89 -8.45 -6.96
N GLY A 227 -15.58 -8.30 -5.65
CA GLY A 227 -15.23 -9.43 -4.81
C GLY A 227 -16.36 -10.46 -4.70
N ALA A 228 -17.60 -10.02 -4.52
CA ALA A 228 -18.76 -10.89 -4.44
C ALA A 228 -19.01 -11.65 -5.77
N VAL A 229 -18.92 -10.97 -6.90
CA VAL A 229 -19.06 -11.58 -8.24
C VAL A 229 -17.94 -12.59 -8.48
N ALA A 230 -16.71 -12.25 -8.13
CA ALA A 230 -15.56 -13.15 -8.27
C ALA A 230 -15.76 -14.47 -7.50
N ILE A 231 -16.21 -14.38 -6.24
CA ILE A 231 -16.51 -15.54 -5.41
C ILE A 231 -17.70 -16.31 -5.99
N ALA A 232 -18.79 -15.64 -6.40
CA ALA A 232 -19.97 -16.29 -6.97
C ALA A 232 -19.64 -17.09 -8.23
N VAL A 233 -18.81 -16.53 -9.11
CA VAL A 233 -18.35 -17.22 -10.34
C VAL A 233 -17.47 -18.42 -9.98
N ALA A 234 -16.57 -18.31 -9.00
CA ALA A 234 -15.74 -19.42 -8.56
C ALA A 234 -16.56 -20.58 -7.96
N VAL A 235 -17.59 -20.25 -7.17
CA VAL A 235 -18.53 -21.23 -6.63
C VAL A 235 -19.35 -21.89 -7.75
N ALA A 236 -19.85 -21.11 -8.70
CA ALA A 236 -20.61 -21.63 -9.85
C ALA A 236 -19.76 -22.52 -10.76
N ALA A 237 -18.47 -22.20 -10.91
CA ALA A 237 -17.50 -23.01 -11.65
C ALA A 237 -17.04 -24.26 -10.90
N GLY A 238 -17.43 -24.44 -9.63
CA GLY A 238 -17.00 -25.56 -8.79
C GLY A 238 -15.49 -25.57 -8.44
N THR A 239 -14.82 -24.45 -8.65
CA THR A 239 -13.37 -24.29 -8.39
C THR A 239 -13.06 -23.68 -7.02
N TRP A 240 -14.10 -23.25 -6.31
CA TRP A 240 -13.93 -22.58 -5.04
C TRP A 240 -13.21 -23.46 -4.01
N ARG A 241 -12.12 -22.94 -3.48
CA ARG A 241 -11.34 -23.53 -2.38
C ARG A 241 -11.13 -22.44 -1.34
N ALA A 242 -11.59 -22.70 -0.13
CA ALA A 242 -11.36 -21.85 1.04
C ALA A 242 -10.02 -22.16 1.69
#